data_b56a9f4634023a0d53e7c45200832ba1
#
_entry.id   b56a9f4634023a0d53e7c45200832ba1
#
_cell.length_a   1.000
_cell.length_b   1.000
_cell.length_c   1.000
_cell.angle_alpha   90.00
_cell.angle_beta   90.00
_cell.angle_gamma   90.00
#
_symmetry.space_group_name_H-M   'P 1'
#
loop_
_entity.id
_entity.type
_entity.pdbx_description
1 polymer ?
#
loop_
_entity_poly.entity_id
_entity_poly.type
_entity_poly.pdbx_seq_one_letter_code
_entity_poly.pdbx_strand_id
1 'polypeptide(L)'
;MSKNMALVSPGVEVTVIDESNYVANAAGTVASIIVATAQDKTSGTGTGTAAGTTAANAGSTYLIGSQRELVSTFGNPNFYQTAGGSAINGHEINEFGLMAAYSLLGSSNRVYVTRADVDLAELVSSTSRPLGSPANGVVWLDTSADTRWGIFEWNQTAGTFTNKVPTVITSTTDLDSGVPKASIGAIGAYAIVATNTTNPLYYKNRSNAWVLVGSSAWQVSWPTTSGTIASPGLANGNTIVINGTTVTMAGSTAAQLATSINNASITGITAASVNNKIEIYATSLAVGVDSVADGKLVLANASGSILTDTGLTAGTFACPLIQQSAHFTVPEFKSTDTVPRPSGSNWIKTTSSNL
;
A
#
# COMPACT_ATOMS: atom_id res chain seq x y z
N MET A 1 50.52 28.84 38.20
CA MET A 1 51.98 29.07 38.47
C MET A 1 52.66 27.75 38.42
N SER A 2 53.44 27.51 37.34
CA SER A 2 54.27 26.32 37.19
C SER A 2 55.56 26.55 37.97
N LYS A 3 55.84 25.73 38.99
CA LYS A 3 57.13 25.71 39.63
C LYS A 3 58.06 24.84 38.79
N ASN A 4 59.00 25.48 38.08
CA ASN A 4 60.17 24.77 37.52
C ASN A 4 61.03 24.30 38.64
N MET A 5 61.08 23.01 38.92
CA MET A 5 62.13 22.40 39.72
C MET A 5 63.27 22.03 38.80
N ALA A 6 64.43 22.63 39.05
CA ALA A 6 65.68 22.27 38.36
C ALA A 6 66.13 20.87 38.79
N LEU A 7 66.21 19.93 37.85
CA LEU A 7 66.75 18.60 38.07
C LEU A 7 68.26 18.69 38.21
N VAL A 8 68.78 18.21 39.33
CA VAL A 8 70.25 18.24 39.70
C VAL A 8 70.95 16.97 39.23
N SER A 9 70.24 16.04 38.59
CA SER A 9 70.78 14.74 38.12
C SER A 9 69.96 14.34 36.84
N PRO A 10 70.52 13.53 35.94
CA PRO A 10 69.77 13.07 34.80
C PRO A 10 68.58 12.25 35.29
N GLY A 11 67.42 12.82 35.11
CA GLY A 11 66.10 12.24 35.42
C GLY A 11 65.16 12.45 34.28
N VAL A 12 64.07 11.70 34.30
CA VAL A 12 62.97 11.87 33.35
C VAL A 12 61.97 12.89 33.92
N GLU A 13 61.79 14.01 33.22
CA GLU A 13 60.74 14.94 33.52
C GLU A 13 59.48 14.41 32.86
N VAL A 14 58.47 14.06 33.64
CA VAL A 14 57.16 13.70 33.14
C VAL A 14 56.21 14.93 33.26
N THR A 15 55.97 15.59 32.17
CA THR A 15 54.94 16.64 32.12
C THR A 15 53.60 15.96 31.89
N VAL A 16 52.73 15.93 32.89
CA VAL A 16 51.35 15.51 32.72
C VAL A 16 50.61 16.71 32.12
N ILE A 17 50.28 16.62 30.88
CA ILE A 17 49.36 17.55 30.24
C ILE A 17 47.96 17.00 30.53
N ASP A 18 47.24 17.71 31.40
CA ASP A 18 45.81 17.42 31.63
C ASP A 18 45.01 17.96 30.43
N GLU A 19 44.74 17.09 29.48
CA GLU A 19 43.90 17.38 28.33
C GLU A 19 42.40 17.22 28.67
N SER A 20 42.06 16.93 29.93
CA SER A 20 40.67 16.79 30.37
C SER A 20 39.92 18.12 30.41
N ASN A 21 40.60 19.25 30.28
CA ASN A 21 39.97 20.54 30.03
C ASN A 21 39.66 20.69 28.55
N TYR A 22 38.91 19.75 28.03
CA TYR A 22 38.24 19.95 26.76
C TYR A 22 37.32 21.15 26.98
N VAL A 23 37.71 22.30 26.47
CA VAL A 23 36.81 23.45 26.35
C VAL A 23 35.63 22.94 25.57
N ALA A 24 34.51 22.79 26.26
CA ALA A 24 33.25 22.43 25.59
C ALA A 24 33.12 23.39 24.42
N ASN A 25 33.24 22.86 23.22
CA ASN A 25 33.17 23.62 22.00
C ASN A 25 31.97 24.58 22.11
N ALA A 26 32.20 25.84 21.79
CA ALA A 26 31.18 26.87 21.87
C ALA A 26 29.83 26.30 21.40
N ALA A 27 28.75 26.58 22.16
CA ALA A 27 27.45 25.97 22.01
C ALA A 27 27.09 25.74 20.55
N GLY A 28 27.47 24.60 20.02
CA GLY A 28 27.15 24.18 18.66
C GLY A 28 25.63 24.06 18.56
N THR A 29 25.12 24.31 17.40
CA THR A 29 23.69 24.12 17.09
C THR A 29 23.29 22.70 17.50
N VAL A 30 22.38 22.56 18.45
CA VAL A 30 21.84 21.25 18.82
C VAL A 30 20.77 20.88 17.80
N ALA A 31 20.93 19.76 17.14
CA ALA A 31 19.95 19.28 16.17
C ALA A 31 18.62 19.01 16.87
N SER A 32 17.53 19.31 16.18
CA SER A 32 16.18 18.92 16.59
C SER A 32 15.56 18.04 15.51
N ILE A 33 15.07 16.87 15.91
CA ILE A 33 14.49 15.88 15.04
C ILE A 33 13.06 15.60 15.49
N ILE A 34 12.12 15.72 14.56
CA ILE A 34 10.75 15.26 14.76
C ILE A 34 10.65 13.87 14.16
N VAL A 35 10.23 12.89 14.97
CA VAL A 35 10.12 11.49 14.58
C VAL A 35 8.67 11.04 14.62
N ALA A 36 8.27 10.27 13.63
CA ALA A 36 7.08 9.43 13.70
C ALA A 36 7.50 8.06 14.20
N THR A 37 6.95 7.60 15.30
CA THR A 37 7.19 6.27 15.85
C THR A 37 5.91 5.74 16.47
N ALA A 38 5.78 4.41 16.54
CA ALA A 38 4.62 3.75 17.10
C ALA A 38 4.37 4.17 18.56
N GLN A 39 3.10 4.17 18.96
CA GLN A 39 2.69 4.42 20.33
C GLN A 39 2.96 3.20 21.22
N ASP A 40 3.18 3.44 22.50
CA ASP A 40 3.31 2.42 23.55
C ASP A 40 4.35 1.34 23.26
N LYS A 41 5.45 1.71 22.60
CA LYS A 41 6.57 0.79 22.33
C LYS A 41 7.22 0.34 23.63
N THR A 42 7.73 -0.88 23.59
CA THR A 42 8.57 -1.39 24.68
C THR A 42 9.88 -0.59 24.74
N SER A 43 10.28 -0.21 25.93
CA SER A 43 11.59 0.42 26.16
C SER A 43 12.71 -0.54 25.71
N GLY A 44 13.68 -0.01 25.00
CA GLY A 44 14.83 -0.81 24.56
C GLY A 44 15.75 -1.30 25.68
N THR A 45 15.48 -0.89 26.93
CA THR A 45 16.13 -1.45 28.12
C THR A 45 15.42 -2.69 28.69
N GLY A 46 14.32 -3.14 28.05
CA GLY A 46 13.71 -4.44 28.25
C GLY A 46 12.50 -4.49 29.18
N THR A 47 12.14 -3.44 29.89
CA THR A 47 11.01 -3.43 30.80
C THR A 47 10.15 -2.18 30.66
N GLY A 48 8.84 -2.37 30.49
CA GLY A 48 7.85 -1.29 30.46
C GLY A 48 7.76 -0.55 29.13
N THR A 49 6.86 0.41 29.08
CA THR A 49 6.61 1.27 27.94
C THR A 49 7.65 2.38 27.85
N ALA A 50 8.19 2.64 26.68
CA ALA A 50 9.11 3.73 26.42
C ALA A 50 8.38 5.08 26.61
N ALA A 51 8.86 5.91 27.55
CA ALA A 51 8.14 7.09 28.01
C ALA A 51 7.82 8.10 26.89
N GLY A 52 8.70 8.26 25.92
CA GLY A 52 8.52 9.15 24.76
C GLY A 52 7.49 8.66 23.75
N THR A 53 6.97 7.43 23.90
CA THR A 53 6.02 6.84 22.95
C THR A 53 4.59 6.78 23.48
N THR A 54 4.36 7.19 24.73
CA THR A 54 2.99 7.24 25.29
C THR A 54 2.18 8.36 24.64
N ALA A 55 0.85 8.18 24.56
CA ALA A 55 -0.07 9.21 24.07
C ALA A 55 0.10 10.54 24.83
N ALA A 56 0.21 10.47 26.15
CA ALA A 56 0.33 11.65 27.02
C ALA A 56 1.60 12.47 26.75
N ASN A 57 2.63 11.87 26.18
CA ASN A 57 3.92 12.51 25.89
C ASN A 57 4.12 12.84 24.41
N ALA A 58 3.07 12.67 23.59
CA ALA A 58 3.12 13.09 22.19
C ALA A 58 3.34 14.61 22.11
N GLY A 59 4.17 15.06 21.17
CA GLY A 59 4.57 16.45 21.04
C GLY A 59 5.61 16.93 22.08
N SER A 60 5.90 16.14 23.11
CA SER A 60 6.93 16.49 24.10
C SER A 60 8.32 16.35 23.52
N THR A 61 9.16 17.34 23.80
CA THR A 61 10.55 17.36 23.33
C THR A 61 11.49 16.83 24.41
N TYR A 62 12.31 15.86 24.06
CA TYR A 62 13.32 15.25 24.92
C TYR A 62 14.69 15.66 24.46
N LEU A 63 15.55 16.09 25.39
CA LEU A 63 16.98 16.25 25.14
C LEU A 63 17.65 14.90 25.38
N ILE A 64 18.14 14.31 24.34
CA ILE A 64 18.75 12.97 24.34
C ILE A 64 20.27 13.10 24.18
N GLY A 65 21.02 12.51 25.09
CA GLY A 65 22.49 12.58 25.12
C GLY A 65 23.21 11.35 24.60
N SER A 66 22.50 10.26 24.35
CA SER A 66 23.12 9.01 23.87
C SER A 66 22.13 8.12 23.14
N GLN A 67 22.67 7.21 22.31
CA GLN A 67 21.87 6.17 21.63
C GLN A 67 21.10 5.30 22.63
N ARG A 68 21.70 4.96 23.77
CA ARG A 68 21.06 4.18 24.83
C ARG A 68 19.86 4.90 25.42
N GLU A 69 20.02 6.20 25.66
CA GLU A 69 18.93 7.05 26.18
C GLU A 69 17.79 7.17 25.15
N LEU A 70 18.12 7.33 23.86
CA LEU A 70 17.13 7.33 22.79
C LEU A 70 16.29 6.04 22.80
N VAL A 71 16.95 4.91 22.84
CA VAL A 71 16.31 3.59 22.82
C VAL A 71 15.50 3.35 24.11
N SER A 72 15.97 3.84 25.24
CA SER A 72 15.22 3.80 26.49
C SER A 72 13.94 4.64 26.43
N THR A 73 14.02 5.81 25.78
CA THR A 73 12.92 6.80 25.75
C THR A 73 11.92 6.52 24.63
N PHE A 74 12.37 6.05 23.46
CA PHE A 74 11.52 5.87 22.25
C PHE A 74 11.45 4.43 21.73
N GLY A 75 12.08 3.47 22.41
CA GLY A 75 12.21 2.10 21.95
C GLY A 75 13.19 1.95 20.76
N ASN A 76 13.40 0.72 20.32
CA ASN A 76 14.20 0.46 19.13
C ASN A 76 13.45 0.88 17.86
N PRO A 77 14.15 1.38 16.82
CA PRO A 77 13.53 1.60 15.51
C PRO A 77 12.93 0.32 14.96
N ASN A 78 11.69 0.38 14.52
CA ASN A 78 11.00 -0.75 13.90
C ASN A 78 11.04 -0.63 12.38
N PHE A 79 11.31 -1.75 11.72
CA PHE A 79 11.28 -1.88 10.27
C PHE A 79 10.39 -3.03 9.87
N TYR A 80 9.58 -2.79 8.87
CA TYR A 80 8.64 -3.79 8.37
C TYR A 80 9.38 -4.90 7.62
N GLN A 81 8.95 -6.10 7.89
CA GLN A 81 9.48 -7.31 7.27
C GLN A 81 8.34 -8.19 6.80
N THR A 82 8.57 -8.93 5.73
CA THR A 82 7.67 -10.03 5.35
C THR A 82 7.64 -11.10 6.43
N ALA A 83 6.66 -11.99 6.38
CA ALA A 83 6.62 -13.16 7.27
C ALA A 83 7.88 -14.05 7.16
N GLY A 84 8.61 -13.98 6.05
CA GLY A 84 9.90 -14.64 5.83
C GLY A 84 11.14 -13.83 6.28
N GLY A 85 10.95 -12.68 6.94
CA GLY A 85 12.05 -11.86 7.47
C GLY A 85 12.73 -10.93 6.45
N SER A 86 12.23 -10.83 5.23
CA SER A 86 12.77 -9.90 4.23
C SER A 86 12.30 -8.48 4.49
N ALA A 87 13.23 -7.51 4.48
CA ALA A 87 12.92 -6.11 4.71
C ALA A 87 12.04 -5.51 3.61
N ILE A 88 11.03 -4.74 4.00
CA ILE A 88 10.16 -3.97 3.11
C ILE A 88 10.56 -2.50 3.24
N ASN A 89 11.55 -2.08 2.46
CA ASN A 89 12.19 -0.77 2.60
C ASN A 89 11.30 0.44 2.29
N GLY A 90 10.24 0.26 1.51
CA GLY A 90 9.31 1.33 1.14
C GLY A 90 8.07 1.42 2.03
N HIS A 91 8.03 0.70 3.17
CA HIS A 91 6.86 0.72 4.04
C HIS A 91 6.84 1.99 4.90
N GLU A 92 5.69 2.65 4.96
CA GLU A 92 5.48 3.91 5.67
C GLU A 92 5.61 3.82 7.19
N ILE A 93 5.48 2.61 7.75
CA ILE A 93 5.68 2.35 9.18
C ILE A 93 7.17 2.19 9.53
N ASN A 94 8.07 2.21 8.54
CA ASN A 94 9.49 2.16 8.80
C ASN A 94 9.97 3.41 9.53
N GLU A 95 10.53 3.23 10.71
CA GLU A 95 10.93 4.31 11.59
C GLU A 95 12.31 4.90 11.21
N PHE A 96 12.45 5.32 9.96
CA PHE A 96 13.70 5.93 9.45
C PHE A 96 14.08 7.20 10.20
N GLY A 97 13.10 7.99 10.68
CA GLY A 97 13.38 9.18 11.50
C GLY A 97 14.02 8.84 12.84
N LEU A 98 13.52 7.80 13.51
CA LEU A 98 14.11 7.33 14.76
C LEU A 98 15.50 6.72 14.53
N MET A 99 15.71 6.01 13.42
CA MET A 99 17.02 5.49 13.03
C MET A 99 18.00 6.61 12.69
N ALA A 100 17.53 7.69 12.05
CA ALA A 100 18.36 8.87 11.78
C ALA A 100 18.81 9.55 13.08
N ALA A 101 17.90 9.70 14.06
CA ALA A 101 18.24 10.21 15.38
C ALA A 101 19.26 9.32 16.09
N TYR A 102 19.09 8.00 15.99
CA TYR A 102 20.04 7.03 16.53
C TYR A 102 21.43 7.17 15.90
N SER A 103 21.48 7.28 14.57
CA SER A 103 22.74 7.44 13.83
C SER A 103 23.42 8.77 14.14
N LEU A 104 22.68 9.86 14.28
CA LEU A 104 23.21 11.17 14.65
C LEU A 104 23.83 11.14 16.04
N LEU A 105 23.23 10.45 17.00
CA LEU A 105 23.76 10.29 18.35
C LEU A 105 25.03 9.42 18.41
N GLY A 106 25.38 8.74 17.32
CA GLY A 106 26.69 8.08 17.17
C GLY A 106 27.84 9.05 16.95
N SER A 107 27.55 10.28 16.49
CA SER A 107 28.55 11.33 16.23
C SER A 107 28.30 12.62 17.01
N SER A 108 27.16 12.73 17.69
CA SER A 108 26.75 13.88 18.48
C SER A 108 26.41 13.45 19.91
N ASN A 109 26.63 14.32 20.86
CA ASN A 109 26.33 14.07 22.27
C ASN A 109 25.01 14.67 22.73
N ARG A 110 24.26 15.32 21.83
CA ARG A 110 22.95 15.94 22.16
C ARG A 110 22.08 16.10 20.92
N VAL A 111 20.83 15.71 21.04
CA VAL A 111 19.79 15.88 20.03
C VAL A 111 18.45 16.14 20.74
N TYR A 112 17.71 17.10 20.30
CA TYR A 112 16.29 17.24 20.70
C TYR A 112 15.46 16.30 19.84
N VAL A 113 14.72 15.40 20.47
CA VAL A 113 13.83 14.45 19.79
C VAL A 113 12.39 14.71 20.26
N THR A 114 11.52 14.91 19.30
CA THR A 114 10.09 15.10 19.55
C THR A 114 9.32 14.05 18.74
N ARG A 115 8.50 13.26 19.44
CA ARG A 115 7.57 12.39 18.73
C ARG A 115 6.43 13.25 18.19
N ALA A 116 6.16 13.14 16.88
CA ALA A 116 4.99 13.77 16.28
C ALA A 116 3.73 13.22 16.95
N ASP A 117 2.80 14.13 17.27
CA ASP A 117 1.47 13.74 17.74
C ASP A 117 0.66 13.21 16.56
N VAL A 118 0.84 11.94 16.27
CA VAL A 118 0.15 11.24 15.21
C VAL A 118 -0.73 10.19 15.86
N ASP A 119 -2.05 10.38 15.81
CA ASP A 119 -2.97 9.35 16.24
C ASP A 119 -3.22 8.34 15.13
N LEU A 120 -2.55 7.17 15.21
CA LEU A 120 -2.72 6.09 14.26
C LEU A 120 -4.08 5.36 14.42
N ALA A 121 -4.80 5.55 15.55
CA ALA A 121 -6.14 5.01 15.72
C ALA A 121 -7.22 5.88 15.09
N GLU A 122 -6.91 7.18 14.91
CA GLU A 122 -7.78 8.14 14.24
C GLU A 122 -7.43 8.36 12.77
N LEU A 123 -6.53 7.57 12.20
CA LEU A 123 -6.19 7.63 10.78
C LEU A 123 -7.33 7.10 9.92
N VAL A 124 -8.47 7.73 10.11
CA VAL A 124 -9.66 7.59 9.29
C VAL A 124 -9.50 8.42 8.01
N SER A 125 -10.14 7.97 6.96
CA SER A 125 -10.26 8.76 5.74
C SER A 125 -10.95 10.08 6.02
N SER A 126 -10.28 11.17 5.84
CA SER A 126 -10.84 12.49 6.06
C SER A 126 -10.16 13.55 5.19
N THR A 127 -10.85 14.67 5.02
CA THR A 127 -10.31 15.83 4.29
C THR A 127 -9.42 16.70 5.15
N SER A 128 -9.37 16.44 6.45
CA SER A 128 -8.52 17.15 7.40
C SER A 128 -7.69 16.15 8.19
N ARG A 129 -6.47 16.54 8.48
CA ARG A 129 -5.57 15.73 9.29
C ARG A 129 -6.20 15.43 10.65
N PRO A 130 -6.25 14.17 11.10
CA PRO A 130 -6.66 13.81 12.43
C PRO A 130 -5.82 14.52 13.50
N LEU A 131 -6.46 14.90 14.58
CA LEU A 131 -5.82 15.48 15.75
C LEU A 131 -5.67 14.38 16.80
N GLY A 132 -4.55 14.38 17.50
CA GLY A 132 -4.29 13.43 18.58
C GLY A 132 -3.17 12.45 18.27
N SER A 133 -2.99 11.49 19.17
CA SER A 133 -1.96 10.46 19.09
C SER A 133 -2.60 9.11 18.72
N PRO A 134 -2.36 8.58 17.51
CA PRO A 134 -3.06 7.40 17.03
C PRO A 134 -2.59 6.11 17.71
N ALA A 135 -3.48 5.10 17.77
CA ALA A 135 -3.09 3.75 18.15
C ALA A 135 -2.20 3.12 17.08
N ASN A 136 -1.38 2.16 17.49
CA ASN A 136 -0.44 1.50 16.59
C ASN A 136 -1.17 0.74 15.46
N GLY A 137 -0.75 0.95 14.24
CA GLY A 137 -1.26 0.24 13.05
C GLY A 137 -2.42 0.90 12.31
N VAL A 138 -2.84 2.09 12.72
CA VAL A 138 -3.89 2.85 12.00
C VAL A 138 -3.25 3.71 10.91
N VAL A 139 -3.87 3.75 9.74
CA VAL A 139 -3.41 4.50 8.57
C VAL A 139 -4.45 5.56 8.22
N TRP A 140 -4.04 6.82 8.16
CA TRP A 140 -4.89 7.90 7.67
C TRP A 140 -4.82 7.99 6.15
N LEU A 141 -5.98 8.01 5.50
CA LEU A 141 -6.09 8.33 4.10
C LEU A 141 -6.61 9.76 3.95
N ASP A 142 -5.74 10.65 3.51
CA ASP A 142 -6.10 12.01 3.15
C ASP A 142 -6.97 12.02 1.89
N THR A 143 -8.21 12.42 2.03
CA THR A 143 -9.17 12.53 0.93
C THR A 143 -9.36 13.97 0.45
N SER A 144 -8.67 14.95 1.06
CA SER A 144 -8.66 16.35 0.60
C SER A 144 -7.81 16.55 -0.63
N ALA A 145 -6.87 15.65 -0.83
CA ALA A 145 -5.79 15.89 -1.73
C ALA A 145 -6.15 15.60 -3.16
N ASP A 146 -5.78 16.48 -3.96
CA ASP A 146 -5.67 16.39 -5.38
C ASP A 146 -4.64 15.30 -5.81
N THR A 147 -3.53 15.66 -6.38
CA THR A 147 -2.58 14.74 -7.01
C THR A 147 -1.53 14.12 -6.09
N ARG A 148 -1.48 14.47 -4.81
CA ARG A 148 -0.36 14.06 -3.92
C ARG A 148 -0.56 12.70 -3.28
N TRP A 149 -1.79 12.43 -2.86
CA TRP A 149 -2.19 11.20 -2.21
C TRP A 149 -3.46 10.70 -2.85
N GLY A 150 -3.85 9.51 -2.54
CA GLY A 150 -5.19 9.07 -2.86
C GLY A 150 -5.22 7.79 -3.63
N ILE A 151 -6.40 7.49 -4.12
CA ILE A 151 -6.70 6.31 -4.88
C ILE A 151 -6.57 6.66 -6.35
N PHE A 152 -5.76 5.89 -7.05
CA PHE A 152 -5.56 6.04 -8.48
C PHE A 152 -5.98 4.77 -9.19
N GLU A 153 -6.97 4.89 -10.05
CA GLU A 153 -7.48 3.80 -10.87
C GLU A 153 -6.81 3.81 -12.24
N TRP A 154 -6.26 2.68 -12.62
CA TRP A 154 -5.64 2.50 -13.93
C TRP A 154 -6.69 2.35 -15.02
N ASN A 155 -6.53 3.07 -16.10
CA ASN A 155 -7.26 2.91 -17.34
C ASN A 155 -6.31 2.40 -18.42
N GLN A 156 -6.43 1.13 -18.80
CA GLN A 156 -5.56 0.50 -19.78
C GLN A 156 -5.69 1.13 -21.17
N THR A 157 -6.91 1.56 -21.54
CA THR A 157 -7.14 2.21 -22.85
C THR A 157 -6.49 3.57 -22.93
N ALA A 158 -6.55 4.35 -21.85
CA ALA A 158 -5.92 5.66 -21.75
C ALA A 158 -4.44 5.59 -21.41
N GLY A 159 -3.95 4.45 -20.89
CA GLY A 159 -2.58 4.28 -20.42
C GLY A 159 -2.21 5.18 -19.24
N THR A 160 -3.19 5.56 -18.41
CA THR A 160 -2.99 6.49 -17.30
C THR A 160 -3.70 6.05 -16.03
N PHE A 161 -3.18 6.49 -14.89
CA PHE A 161 -3.89 6.47 -13.62
C PHE A 161 -4.75 7.72 -13.48
N THR A 162 -6.01 7.53 -13.13
CA THR A 162 -6.96 8.61 -12.83
C THR A 162 -7.17 8.68 -11.32
N ASN A 163 -7.00 9.87 -10.75
CA ASN A 163 -7.30 10.09 -9.33
C ASN A 163 -8.80 9.93 -9.09
N LYS A 164 -9.14 9.18 -8.04
CA LYS A 164 -10.51 8.92 -7.59
C LYS A 164 -10.66 9.42 -6.16
N VAL A 165 -11.37 10.52 -6.00
CA VAL A 165 -11.67 11.04 -4.66
C VAL A 165 -12.84 10.22 -4.09
N PRO A 166 -12.62 9.44 -3.01
CA PRO A 166 -13.70 8.64 -2.42
C PRO A 166 -14.67 9.49 -1.62
N THR A 167 -15.92 9.06 -1.58
CA THR A 167 -16.89 9.57 -0.61
C THR A 167 -16.55 9.03 0.77
N VAL A 168 -16.41 9.90 1.75
CA VAL A 168 -16.13 9.49 3.13
C VAL A 168 -17.44 9.31 3.89
N ILE A 169 -17.70 8.09 4.35
CA ILE A 169 -18.91 7.74 5.12
C ILE A 169 -18.57 7.84 6.61
N THR A 170 -19.10 8.87 7.25
CA THR A 170 -18.87 9.18 8.67
C THR A 170 -20.07 8.85 9.56
N SER A 171 -21.17 8.41 8.99
CA SER A 171 -22.39 8.06 9.72
C SER A 171 -22.82 6.62 9.45
N THR A 172 -23.17 5.89 10.50
CA THR A 172 -23.75 4.54 10.36
C THR A 172 -25.13 4.56 9.71
N THR A 173 -25.81 5.71 9.69
CA THR A 173 -27.10 5.87 8.98
C THR A 173 -26.96 5.75 7.45
N ASP A 174 -25.76 5.92 6.94
CA ASP A 174 -25.44 5.82 5.50
C ASP A 174 -25.00 4.40 5.10
N LEU A 175 -25.07 3.46 6.03
CA LEU A 175 -24.69 2.07 5.82
C LEU A 175 -25.90 1.12 5.87
N ASP A 176 -25.82 0.07 5.10
CA ASP A 176 -26.64 -1.13 5.19
C ASP A 176 -25.73 -2.30 5.53
N SER A 177 -25.84 -2.84 6.75
CA SER A 177 -24.99 -3.93 7.24
C SER A 177 -23.47 -3.67 7.10
N GLY A 178 -23.05 -2.41 7.33
CA GLY A 178 -21.64 -2.00 7.24
C GLY A 178 -21.13 -1.67 5.83
N VAL A 179 -21.98 -1.75 4.83
CA VAL A 179 -21.70 -1.40 3.42
C VAL A 179 -22.39 -0.08 3.09
N PRO A 180 -21.79 0.83 2.31
CA PRO A 180 -22.48 2.06 1.91
C PRO A 180 -23.81 1.77 1.20
N LYS A 181 -24.82 2.59 1.49
CA LYS A 181 -26.13 2.45 0.83
C LYS A 181 -26.04 2.63 -0.69
N ALA A 182 -26.85 1.89 -1.42
CA ALA A 182 -26.88 1.96 -2.88
C ALA A 182 -27.29 3.35 -3.43
N SER A 183 -27.93 4.19 -2.62
CA SER A 183 -28.30 5.56 -2.97
C SER A 183 -27.09 6.53 -2.95
N ILE A 184 -25.99 6.15 -2.33
CA ILE A 184 -24.79 6.98 -2.21
C ILE A 184 -23.89 6.75 -3.42
N GLY A 185 -23.35 7.84 -3.98
CA GLY A 185 -22.41 7.82 -5.09
C GLY A 185 -22.96 7.30 -6.41
N ALA A 186 -22.28 7.58 -7.49
CA ALA A 186 -22.58 7.06 -8.83
C ALA A 186 -21.83 5.74 -9.09
N ILE A 187 -22.24 4.99 -10.11
CA ILE A 187 -21.49 3.84 -10.62
C ILE A 187 -20.06 4.29 -10.97
N GLY A 188 -19.06 3.53 -10.55
CA GLY A 188 -17.63 3.88 -10.71
C GLY A 188 -17.07 4.77 -9.61
N ALA A 189 -17.88 5.16 -8.62
CA ALA A 189 -17.41 5.91 -7.45
C ALA A 189 -16.71 4.99 -6.44
N TYR A 190 -15.87 5.60 -5.62
CA TYR A 190 -15.25 4.98 -4.46
C TYR A 190 -15.83 5.56 -3.17
N ALA A 191 -15.89 4.76 -2.12
CA ALA A 191 -16.28 5.19 -0.79
C ALA A 191 -15.40 4.53 0.28
N ILE A 192 -15.11 5.28 1.33
CA ILE A 192 -14.40 4.80 2.50
C ILE A 192 -15.34 4.87 3.69
N VAL A 193 -15.48 3.78 4.42
CA VAL A 193 -16.32 3.71 5.62
C VAL A 193 -15.49 4.09 6.83
N ALA A 194 -15.49 5.37 7.17
CA ALA A 194 -14.73 5.93 8.28
C ALA A 194 -15.36 5.68 9.67
N THR A 195 -16.54 5.07 9.71
CA THR A 195 -17.16 4.59 10.97
C THR A 195 -16.57 3.27 11.46
N ASN A 196 -15.74 2.64 10.65
CA ASN A 196 -15.07 1.38 10.95
C ASN A 196 -13.56 1.64 11.11
N THR A 197 -12.96 1.10 12.16
CA THR A 197 -11.52 1.25 12.45
C THR A 197 -10.60 0.70 11.34
N THR A 198 -11.09 -0.21 10.50
CA THR A 198 -10.34 -0.74 9.36
C THR A 198 -10.47 0.12 8.10
N ASN A 199 -11.30 1.15 8.12
CA ASN A 199 -11.54 2.08 7.00
C ASN A 199 -11.70 1.36 5.64
N PRO A 200 -12.63 0.40 5.50
CA PRO A 200 -12.73 -0.37 4.28
C PRO A 200 -13.08 0.52 3.09
N LEU A 201 -12.36 0.30 2.00
CA LEU A 201 -12.56 0.98 0.73
C LEU A 201 -13.50 0.18 -0.15
N TYR A 202 -14.56 0.83 -0.63
CA TYR A 202 -15.55 0.24 -1.53
C TYR A 202 -15.51 0.89 -2.91
N TYR A 203 -15.84 0.10 -3.91
CA TYR A 203 -16.07 0.53 -5.28
C TYR A 203 -17.50 0.24 -5.68
N LYS A 204 -18.16 1.16 -6.39
CA LYS A 204 -19.53 0.99 -6.85
C LYS A 204 -19.55 0.40 -8.25
N ASN A 205 -19.96 -0.85 -8.35
CA ASN A 205 -19.93 -1.61 -9.59
C ASN A 205 -21.11 -1.26 -10.54
N ARG A 206 -21.08 -1.85 -11.72
CA ARG A 206 -22.12 -1.64 -12.76
C ARG A 206 -23.53 -2.04 -12.34
N SER A 207 -23.67 -2.93 -11.37
CA SER A 207 -24.96 -3.36 -10.81
C SER A 207 -25.47 -2.44 -9.70
N ASN A 208 -24.86 -1.25 -9.54
CA ASN A 208 -25.17 -0.29 -8.48
C ASN A 208 -24.95 -0.83 -7.06
N ALA A 209 -24.08 -1.83 -6.92
CA ALA A 209 -23.70 -2.44 -5.65
C ALA A 209 -22.29 -2.01 -5.24
N TRP A 210 -22.12 -1.77 -3.95
CA TRP A 210 -20.80 -1.51 -3.38
C TRP A 210 -20.07 -2.82 -3.14
N VAL A 211 -18.87 -2.95 -3.65
CA VAL A 211 -17.99 -4.11 -3.48
C VAL A 211 -16.68 -3.68 -2.83
N LEU A 212 -16.20 -4.48 -1.89
CA LEU A 212 -14.95 -4.20 -1.19
C LEU A 212 -13.78 -4.25 -2.18
N VAL A 213 -13.00 -3.19 -2.26
CA VAL A 213 -11.82 -3.11 -3.11
C VAL A 213 -10.80 -4.18 -2.68
N GLY A 214 -10.29 -4.93 -3.65
CA GLY A 214 -9.41 -6.08 -3.42
C GLY A 214 -10.14 -7.42 -3.28
N SER A 215 -11.47 -7.42 -3.16
CA SER A 215 -12.24 -8.67 -3.16
C SER A 215 -12.40 -9.25 -4.58
N SER A 216 -12.74 -10.54 -4.66
CA SER A 216 -13.09 -11.18 -5.93
C SER A 216 -14.28 -10.48 -6.62
N ALA A 217 -15.25 -9.99 -5.85
CA ALA A 217 -16.39 -9.23 -6.37
C ALA A 217 -15.94 -7.89 -7.01
N TRP A 218 -14.92 -7.25 -6.46
CA TRP A 218 -14.33 -6.06 -7.07
C TRP A 218 -13.55 -6.41 -8.33
N GLN A 219 -12.76 -7.49 -8.35
CA GLN A 219 -12.00 -7.91 -9.51
C GLN A 219 -12.88 -8.17 -10.75
N VAL A 220 -14.06 -8.74 -10.56
CA VAL A 220 -15.04 -8.97 -11.65
C VAL A 220 -15.90 -7.75 -11.99
N SER A 221 -15.61 -6.58 -11.43
CA SER A 221 -16.25 -5.33 -11.85
C SER A 221 -15.75 -4.84 -13.21
N TRP A 222 -14.58 -5.30 -13.63
CA TRP A 222 -14.01 -5.03 -14.95
C TRP A 222 -13.74 -6.33 -15.71
N PRO A 223 -14.02 -6.37 -17.01
CA PRO A 223 -13.63 -7.52 -17.79
C PRO A 223 -12.11 -7.63 -17.86
N THR A 224 -11.60 -8.82 -17.64
CA THR A 224 -10.17 -9.16 -17.82
C THR A 224 -9.80 -9.12 -19.28
N THR A 225 -10.73 -9.57 -20.14
CA THR A 225 -10.66 -9.38 -21.59
C THR A 225 -12.07 -9.26 -22.18
N SER A 226 -12.16 -8.58 -23.31
CA SER A 226 -13.44 -8.36 -24.00
C SER A 226 -13.30 -8.60 -25.49
N GLY A 227 -14.29 -9.26 -26.07
CA GLY A 227 -14.41 -9.34 -27.52
C GLY A 227 -14.69 -7.98 -28.13
N THR A 228 -14.15 -7.72 -29.30
CA THR A 228 -14.35 -6.45 -30.01
C THR A 228 -15.57 -6.50 -30.94
N ILE A 229 -16.00 -7.69 -31.36
CA ILE A 229 -17.08 -7.90 -32.30
C ILE A 229 -18.41 -8.07 -31.57
N ALA A 230 -19.38 -7.19 -31.87
CA ALA A 230 -20.73 -7.32 -31.36
C ALA A 230 -21.52 -8.33 -32.24
N SER A 231 -22.35 -9.13 -31.57
CA SER A 231 -23.15 -10.18 -32.22
C SER A 231 -22.30 -11.12 -33.10
N PRO A 232 -21.28 -11.75 -32.54
CA PRO A 232 -20.40 -12.65 -33.29
C PRO A 232 -21.21 -13.84 -33.85
N GLY A 233 -20.93 -14.22 -35.06
CA GLY A 233 -21.50 -15.40 -35.72
C GLY A 233 -20.72 -16.66 -35.34
N LEU A 234 -20.97 -17.20 -34.14
CA LEU A 234 -20.26 -18.36 -33.64
C LEU A 234 -20.78 -19.67 -34.18
N ALA A 235 -19.92 -20.66 -34.33
CA ALA A 235 -20.31 -21.99 -34.75
C ALA A 235 -20.38 -22.95 -33.55
N ASN A 236 -21.51 -23.67 -33.46
CA ASN A 236 -21.68 -24.72 -32.45
C ASN A 236 -20.60 -25.82 -32.62
N GLY A 237 -20.07 -26.25 -31.50
CA GLY A 237 -18.99 -27.27 -31.46
C GLY A 237 -17.58 -26.72 -31.57
N ASN A 238 -17.38 -25.45 -31.91
CA ASN A 238 -16.08 -24.83 -31.85
C ASN A 238 -15.58 -24.77 -30.39
N THR A 239 -14.27 -24.74 -30.18
CA THR A 239 -13.69 -24.80 -28.88
C THR A 239 -12.69 -23.66 -28.65
N ILE A 240 -12.59 -23.23 -27.38
CA ILE A 240 -11.59 -22.29 -26.87
C ILE A 240 -10.93 -22.91 -25.63
N VAL A 241 -9.66 -22.63 -25.40
CA VAL A 241 -8.99 -23.03 -24.16
C VAL A 241 -8.88 -21.84 -23.23
N ILE A 242 -9.37 -22.03 -22.00
CA ILE A 242 -9.32 -21.04 -20.93
C ILE A 242 -8.62 -21.68 -19.72
N ASN A 243 -7.48 -21.12 -19.31
CA ASN A 243 -6.66 -21.65 -18.22
C ASN A 243 -6.42 -23.16 -18.33
N GLY A 244 -6.10 -23.64 -19.54
CA GLY A 244 -5.86 -25.04 -19.83
C GLY A 244 -7.12 -25.91 -19.97
N THR A 245 -8.30 -25.39 -19.68
CA THR A 245 -9.58 -26.09 -19.83
C THR A 245 -10.20 -25.83 -21.19
N THR A 246 -10.51 -26.88 -21.94
CA THR A 246 -11.20 -26.75 -23.21
C THR A 246 -12.69 -26.53 -22.99
N VAL A 247 -13.21 -25.41 -23.49
CA VAL A 247 -14.62 -25.05 -23.47
C VAL A 247 -15.20 -25.26 -24.86
N THR A 248 -16.24 -26.09 -24.98
CA THR A 248 -16.97 -26.32 -26.23
C THR A 248 -18.17 -25.38 -26.31
N MET A 249 -18.25 -24.66 -27.41
CA MET A 249 -19.36 -23.77 -27.69
C MET A 249 -20.67 -24.54 -27.90
N ALA A 250 -21.70 -24.21 -27.14
CA ALA A 250 -23.07 -24.69 -27.32
C ALA A 250 -23.93 -23.53 -27.80
N GLY A 251 -24.15 -23.46 -29.12
CA GLY A 251 -24.96 -22.40 -29.73
C GLY A 251 -24.18 -21.52 -30.70
N SER A 252 -24.65 -20.27 -30.91
CA SER A 252 -24.10 -19.39 -31.96
C SER A 252 -23.98 -17.91 -31.56
N THR A 253 -24.24 -17.55 -30.28
CA THR A 253 -24.24 -16.17 -29.82
C THR A 253 -23.25 -15.93 -28.69
N ALA A 254 -22.84 -14.68 -28.47
CA ALA A 254 -21.97 -14.31 -27.35
C ALA A 254 -22.56 -14.72 -25.99
N ALA A 255 -23.90 -14.63 -25.83
CA ALA A 255 -24.56 -15.04 -24.59
C ALA A 255 -24.46 -16.56 -24.35
N GLN A 256 -24.59 -17.35 -25.41
CA GLN A 256 -24.43 -18.80 -25.33
C GLN A 256 -22.96 -19.20 -25.10
N LEU A 257 -22.00 -18.47 -25.66
CA LEU A 257 -20.58 -18.65 -25.33
C LEU A 257 -20.30 -18.35 -23.85
N ALA A 258 -20.85 -17.25 -23.33
CA ALA A 258 -20.72 -16.94 -21.91
C ALA A 258 -21.31 -18.07 -21.03
N THR A 259 -22.46 -18.61 -21.42
CA THR A 259 -23.08 -19.76 -20.75
C THR A 259 -22.18 -20.99 -20.81
N SER A 260 -21.58 -21.30 -21.96
CA SER A 260 -20.66 -22.44 -22.14
C SER A 260 -19.42 -22.29 -21.26
N ILE A 261 -18.85 -21.07 -21.16
CA ILE A 261 -17.71 -20.79 -20.28
C ILE A 261 -18.09 -20.98 -18.81
N ASN A 262 -19.23 -20.44 -18.38
CA ASN A 262 -19.67 -20.55 -16.99
C ASN A 262 -20.01 -22.02 -16.62
N ASN A 263 -20.58 -22.78 -17.51
CA ASN A 263 -20.88 -24.21 -17.32
C ASN A 263 -19.60 -25.08 -17.20
N ALA A 264 -18.50 -24.64 -17.79
CA ALA A 264 -17.21 -25.30 -17.64
C ALA A 264 -16.64 -25.20 -16.22
N SER A 265 -17.24 -24.36 -15.37
CA SER A 265 -16.91 -24.20 -13.95
C SER A 265 -15.42 -24.00 -13.67
N ILE A 266 -14.75 -23.22 -14.50
CA ILE A 266 -13.32 -22.90 -14.33
C ILE A 266 -13.15 -22.00 -13.12
N THR A 267 -12.36 -22.43 -12.15
CA THR A 267 -12.17 -21.71 -10.89
C THR A 267 -11.72 -20.26 -11.14
N GLY A 268 -12.46 -19.31 -10.57
CA GLY A 268 -12.16 -17.89 -10.64
C GLY A 268 -12.44 -17.24 -12.00
N ILE A 269 -13.03 -17.97 -12.97
CA ILE A 269 -13.44 -17.45 -14.27
C ILE A 269 -14.96 -17.34 -14.34
N THR A 270 -15.44 -16.19 -14.81
CA THR A 270 -16.83 -15.98 -15.19
C THR A 270 -16.90 -15.24 -16.51
N ALA A 271 -18.01 -15.39 -17.23
CA ALA A 271 -18.23 -14.71 -18.50
C ALA A 271 -19.63 -14.12 -18.57
N ALA A 272 -19.78 -13.04 -19.31
CA ALA A 272 -21.06 -12.39 -19.59
C ALA A 272 -21.11 -11.90 -21.04
N SER A 273 -22.30 -11.73 -21.56
CA SER A 273 -22.52 -11.00 -22.81
C SER A 273 -22.99 -9.60 -22.47
N VAL A 274 -22.19 -8.62 -22.84
CA VAL A 274 -22.48 -7.19 -22.61
C VAL A 274 -22.50 -6.47 -23.96
N ASN A 275 -23.61 -5.83 -24.28
CA ASN A 275 -23.82 -5.20 -25.59
C ASN A 275 -23.54 -6.17 -26.76
N ASN A 276 -24.00 -7.41 -26.62
CA ASN A 276 -23.78 -8.50 -27.55
C ASN A 276 -22.31 -8.88 -27.83
N LYS A 277 -21.40 -8.45 -26.97
CA LYS A 277 -20.00 -8.87 -26.97
C LYS A 277 -19.72 -9.82 -25.82
N ILE A 278 -18.77 -10.71 -25.99
CA ILE A 278 -18.29 -11.56 -24.89
C ILE A 278 -17.35 -10.75 -24.00
N GLU A 279 -17.57 -10.79 -22.69
CA GLU A 279 -16.66 -10.32 -21.67
C GLU A 279 -16.30 -11.49 -20.75
N ILE A 280 -15.00 -11.65 -20.46
CA ILE A 280 -14.49 -12.70 -19.56
C ILE A 280 -13.81 -12.01 -18.38
N TYR A 281 -14.14 -12.47 -17.18
CA TYR A 281 -13.70 -11.93 -15.91
C TYR A 281 -12.88 -13.00 -15.18
N ALA A 282 -11.77 -12.58 -14.58
CA ALA A 282 -10.94 -13.42 -13.73
C ALA A 282 -10.79 -12.81 -12.33
N THR A 283 -10.60 -13.67 -11.34
CA THR A 283 -10.28 -13.26 -9.97
C THR A 283 -8.90 -13.79 -9.58
N SER A 284 -8.38 -13.35 -8.45
CA SER A 284 -7.12 -13.87 -7.91
C SER A 284 -7.14 -15.39 -7.64
N LEU A 285 -8.33 -15.98 -7.61
CA LEU A 285 -8.51 -17.43 -7.50
C LEU A 285 -8.45 -18.14 -8.85
N ALA A 286 -8.45 -17.42 -9.96
CA ALA A 286 -8.29 -17.97 -11.32
C ALA A 286 -6.84 -18.42 -11.57
N VAL A 287 -6.28 -19.15 -10.65
CA VAL A 287 -4.91 -19.64 -10.68
C VAL A 287 -4.89 -20.92 -11.53
N GLY A 288 -4.64 -20.77 -12.82
CA GLY A 288 -4.64 -21.97 -13.67
C GLY A 288 -3.28 -22.44 -14.09
N VAL A 289 -2.29 -21.59 -14.15
CA VAL A 289 -1.11 -21.88 -14.98
C VAL A 289 0.23 -21.67 -14.26
N ASP A 290 0.29 -20.81 -13.32
CA ASP A 290 1.42 -20.68 -12.40
C ASP A 290 0.87 -20.20 -11.07
N SER A 291 1.45 -20.68 -10.01
CA SER A 291 1.05 -20.44 -8.62
C SER A 291 1.17 -18.98 -8.18
N VAL A 292 1.11 -18.02 -9.09
CA VAL A 292 1.17 -16.61 -8.78
C VAL A 292 -0.25 -16.14 -8.49
N ALA A 293 -0.45 -15.55 -7.33
CA ALA A 293 -1.73 -15.05 -6.80
C ALA A 293 -2.36 -13.90 -7.63
N ASP A 294 -1.96 -13.72 -8.87
CA ASP A 294 -2.29 -12.55 -9.68
C ASP A 294 -3.58 -12.69 -10.49
N GLY A 295 -4.33 -13.78 -10.31
CA GLY A 295 -5.58 -13.99 -11.06
C GLY A 295 -5.39 -13.85 -12.56
N LYS A 296 -4.76 -14.82 -13.18
CA LYS A 296 -4.48 -14.79 -14.62
C LYS A 296 -5.56 -15.51 -15.40
N LEU A 297 -5.93 -14.90 -16.52
CA LEU A 297 -6.72 -15.52 -17.59
C LEU A 297 -5.79 -15.82 -18.76
N VAL A 298 -5.67 -17.08 -19.11
CA VAL A 298 -4.93 -17.50 -20.30
C VAL A 298 -5.91 -17.99 -21.34
N LEU A 299 -5.94 -17.32 -22.49
CA LEU A 299 -6.75 -17.71 -23.64
C LEU A 299 -5.85 -18.31 -24.70
N ALA A 300 -6.26 -19.45 -25.21
CA ALA A 300 -5.66 -20.07 -26.37
C ALA A 300 -6.71 -20.56 -27.36
N ASN A 301 -6.35 -20.57 -28.64
CA ASN A 301 -7.19 -21.16 -29.66
C ASN A 301 -7.15 -22.69 -29.52
N ALA A 302 -8.28 -23.32 -29.81
CA ALA A 302 -8.33 -24.79 -29.85
C ALA A 302 -8.83 -25.26 -31.25
N SER A 303 -10.14 -25.36 -31.43
CA SER A 303 -10.72 -25.77 -32.73
C SER A 303 -11.76 -24.75 -33.17
N GLY A 304 -11.67 -24.33 -34.42
CA GLY A 304 -12.59 -23.35 -35.00
C GLY A 304 -12.13 -21.89 -34.82
N SER A 305 -13.04 -20.94 -34.90
CA SER A 305 -12.78 -19.52 -35.10
C SER A 305 -13.25 -18.62 -33.94
N ILE A 306 -13.52 -19.19 -32.75
CA ILE A 306 -14.13 -18.41 -31.62
C ILE A 306 -13.36 -17.12 -31.34
N LEU A 307 -12.04 -17.16 -31.27
CA LEU A 307 -11.23 -15.96 -30.99
C LEU A 307 -11.41 -14.91 -32.09
N THR A 308 -11.30 -15.32 -33.35
CA THR A 308 -11.45 -14.42 -34.50
C THR A 308 -12.86 -13.87 -34.59
N ASP A 309 -13.88 -14.73 -34.45
CA ASP A 309 -15.29 -14.34 -34.58
C ASP A 309 -15.73 -13.38 -33.47
N THR A 310 -15.19 -13.52 -32.28
CA THR A 310 -15.47 -12.63 -31.14
C THR A 310 -14.56 -11.40 -31.12
N GLY A 311 -13.45 -11.41 -31.85
CA GLY A 311 -12.39 -10.40 -31.73
C GLY A 311 -11.63 -10.48 -30.41
N LEU A 312 -11.63 -11.65 -29.76
CA LEU A 312 -10.72 -11.96 -28.66
C LEU A 312 -9.32 -12.28 -29.21
N THR A 313 -8.31 -12.04 -28.44
CA THR A 313 -6.93 -12.44 -28.76
C THR A 313 -6.44 -13.54 -27.82
N ALA A 314 -5.67 -14.48 -28.35
CA ALA A 314 -4.94 -15.41 -27.50
C ALA A 314 -3.87 -14.66 -26.69
N GLY A 315 -3.66 -15.07 -25.45
CA GLY A 315 -2.68 -14.44 -24.57
C GLY A 315 -2.99 -14.62 -23.10
N THR A 316 -2.16 -13.99 -22.28
CA THR A 316 -2.32 -13.96 -20.83
C THR A 316 -2.78 -12.57 -20.40
N PHE A 317 -3.80 -12.55 -19.56
CA PHE A 317 -4.42 -11.32 -19.05
C PHE A 317 -4.48 -11.41 -17.52
N ALA A 318 -4.35 -10.29 -16.82
CA ALA A 318 -4.48 -10.23 -15.38
C ALA A 318 -5.80 -9.57 -14.96
N CYS A 319 -6.36 -9.96 -13.81
CA CYS A 319 -7.45 -9.25 -13.17
C CYS A 319 -6.93 -7.97 -12.50
N PRO A 320 -7.81 -7.02 -12.14
CA PRO A 320 -7.42 -5.83 -11.39
C PRO A 320 -6.71 -6.17 -10.09
N LEU A 321 -5.61 -5.46 -9.82
CA LEU A 321 -4.77 -5.64 -8.63
C LEU A 321 -4.73 -4.36 -7.82
N ILE A 322 -4.52 -4.52 -6.51
CA ILE A 322 -4.21 -3.40 -5.62
C ILE A 322 -2.70 -3.32 -5.46
N GLN A 323 -2.17 -2.15 -5.67
CA GLN A 323 -0.78 -1.85 -5.36
C GLN A 323 -0.71 -0.70 -4.36
N GLN A 324 -0.17 -0.99 -3.20
CA GLN A 324 0.19 0.03 -2.21
C GLN A 324 1.69 0.29 -2.35
N SER A 325 2.06 1.53 -2.52
CA SER A 325 3.46 1.87 -2.64
C SER A 325 3.72 3.30 -2.20
N ALA A 326 4.81 3.48 -1.49
CA ALA A 326 5.32 4.77 -1.06
C ALA A 326 6.01 5.54 -2.20
N HIS A 327 5.91 5.08 -3.43
CA HIS A 327 6.49 5.79 -4.57
C HIS A 327 5.67 7.04 -4.90
N PHE A 328 6.37 8.14 -5.11
CA PHE A 328 5.78 9.38 -5.60
C PHE A 328 5.55 9.38 -7.12
N THR A 329 6.16 8.44 -7.83
CA THR A 329 5.95 8.19 -9.26
C THR A 329 4.98 7.03 -9.45
N VAL A 330 4.29 7.02 -10.60
CA VAL A 330 3.48 5.89 -11.01
C VAL A 330 4.29 4.60 -10.92
N PRO A 331 3.75 3.52 -10.31
CA PRO A 331 4.45 2.25 -10.25
C PRO A 331 4.83 1.75 -11.63
N GLU A 332 6.11 1.48 -11.83
CA GLU A 332 6.61 0.95 -13.08
C GLU A 332 6.24 -0.52 -13.24
N PHE A 333 6.20 -0.95 -14.48
CA PHE A 333 6.08 -2.36 -14.85
C PHE A 333 7.34 -3.09 -14.37
N LYS A 334 7.17 -4.12 -13.54
CA LYS A 334 8.30 -4.93 -13.05
C LYS A 334 8.71 -5.94 -14.12
N SER A 335 9.99 -6.29 -14.15
CA SER A 335 10.49 -7.36 -15.05
C SER A 335 9.83 -8.73 -14.81
N THR A 336 9.23 -8.92 -13.64
CA THR A 336 8.44 -10.09 -13.28
C THR A 336 6.99 -10.02 -13.76
N ASP A 337 6.53 -8.86 -14.21
CA ASP A 337 5.17 -8.68 -14.71
C ASP A 337 5.10 -9.18 -16.13
N THR A 338 4.41 -10.28 -16.34
CA THR A 338 4.31 -10.93 -17.66
C THR A 338 3.18 -10.39 -18.52
N VAL A 339 2.29 -9.58 -17.94
CA VAL A 339 1.11 -9.05 -18.63
C VAL A 339 0.92 -7.57 -18.32
N PRO A 340 0.33 -6.80 -19.27
CA PRO A 340 -0.01 -5.40 -19.00
C PRO A 340 -0.97 -5.27 -17.84
N ARG A 341 -0.86 -4.14 -17.12
CA ARG A 341 -1.77 -3.84 -16.02
C ARG A 341 -3.19 -3.68 -16.53
N PRO A 342 -4.18 -4.43 -15.96
CA PRO A 342 -5.57 -4.36 -16.40
C PRO A 342 -6.27 -3.10 -15.88
N SER A 343 -7.30 -2.66 -16.60
CA SER A 343 -8.19 -1.57 -16.15
C SER A 343 -8.81 -1.90 -14.80
N GLY A 344 -9.01 -0.88 -13.98
CA GLY A 344 -9.52 -1.03 -12.62
C GLY A 344 -8.45 -1.35 -11.58
N SER A 345 -7.20 -1.62 -11.98
CA SER A 345 -6.11 -1.76 -11.02
C SER A 345 -5.92 -0.45 -10.24
N ASN A 346 -5.79 -0.57 -8.94
CA ASN A 346 -5.67 0.57 -8.04
C ASN A 346 -4.24 0.73 -7.56
N TRP A 347 -3.80 1.97 -7.55
CA TRP A 347 -2.60 2.39 -6.88
C TRP A 347 -2.97 3.34 -5.74
N ILE A 348 -2.69 2.91 -4.52
CA ILE A 348 -2.85 3.75 -3.34
C ILE A 348 -1.51 4.43 -3.10
N LYS A 349 -1.45 5.70 -3.43
CA LYS A 349 -0.27 6.52 -3.22
C LYS A 349 -0.21 6.97 -1.78
N THR A 350 0.84 6.59 -1.08
CA THR A 350 1.01 6.82 0.36
C THR A 350 2.03 7.90 0.68
N THR A 351 2.68 8.46 -0.35
CA THR A 351 3.63 9.55 -0.18
C THR A 351 3.38 10.69 -1.17
N SER A 352 3.71 11.90 -0.80
CA SER A 352 3.76 13.05 -1.69
C SER A 352 5.14 13.17 -2.34
N SER A 353 5.20 13.65 -3.58
CA SER A 353 6.46 14.17 -4.11
C SER A 353 6.77 15.45 -3.35
N ASN A 354 7.73 15.38 -2.44
CA ASN A 354 8.33 16.60 -1.92
C ASN A 354 9.29 17.14 -2.98
N LEU A 355 8.95 18.23 -3.53
CA LEU A 355 9.88 19.11 -4.21
C LEU A 355 10.30 20.19 -3.23
#